data_cf8141bff2fe78a126ade16be4250a45
#
_entry.id   cf8141bff2fe78a126ade16be4250a45
#
_cell.length_a   1.000
_cell.length_b   1.000
_cell.length_c   1.000
_cell.angle_alpha   90.00
_cell.angle_beta   90.00
_cell.angle_gamma   90.00
#
_symmetry.space_group_name_H-M   'P 1'
#
loop_
_entity.id
_entity.type
_entity.pdbx_description
1 polymer ?
#
loop_
_entity_poly.entity_id
_entity_poly.type
_entity_poly.pdbx_seq_one_letter_code
_entity_poly.pdbx_strand_id
1 'polypeptide(L)'
;MGSIKEDFMPRRRYPVQRPSECLSEHEAANAYTAASKPPKLPVDISAVEDSLNPPHSQGRTLVVCLDGTGDQFDHDNSNVVHFVATLKKDDPNQVVYYQSGIGTYDGQGLSGGFTAAMDMAVGSSLGVHVRDAYEFLMQNYHEGDRICLFGFSRGAYTARCLAGMLNKVGLLPAHNQAQVHFAYNFFKDDSEIGWKMSQGYKKTFCIDVNVYYIGLWDCVSSVGFIPRRLPFTRTSSNKISYYRHAMALDEHRAKFKVCRWQRQDTNQEMSKPSRKLRDIRNRLRGTHHSEQAKDLELKQRKKTARQLSSASATSTSTGISLRDRSKTRDRSLARSENPFADENDAIDAEIDYEAEVRLADNERPPADVLEVWFAGAHADIGGGAVRNETRHVLARIPLRWMIRETFRCNTGILYKRDALAETGLDVPSLWPAVQRRQRPVVGPSPAVLELSKHRELPALTRRSFALKHFTAHGNLDYPTSAGEADLLPEQIEDYFDAMAPMNDQLALARGWWLGELWPVKIRVQRRLNDDWTKRLTMNLGRYRAVQDVEPVMHWTVKQRMEEMGYSVKNRCHRRAVWRICV
;
A
#
# COMPACT_ATOMS: atom_id res chain seq x y z
N MET A 1 -3.90 23.93 17.27
CA MET A 1 -2.73 23.07 17.51
C MET A 1 -3.15 21.94 18.43
N GLY A 2 -2.99 20.69 18.04
CA GLY A 2 -3.27 19.54 18.91
C GLY A 2 -2.09 19.29 19.86
N SER A 3 -2.35 18.81 21.07
CA SER A 3 -1.28 18.44 22.01
C SER A 3 -0.55 17.18 21.52
N ILE A 4 0.76 17.12 21.73
CA ILE A 4 1.61 15.96 21.42
C ILE A 4 1.74 15.15 22.71
N LYS A 5 1.24 13.92 22.71
CA LYS A 5 1.52 12.94 23.77
C LYS A 5 2.55 11.95 23.30
N GLU A 6 3.56 11.74 24.13
CA GLU A 6 4.58 10.72 23.96
C GLU A 6 4.08 9.42 24.62
N ASP A 7 3.29 8.62 23.89
CA ASP A 7 2.90 7.30 24.34
C ASP A 7 3.38 6.23 23.36
N PHE A 8 4.10 5.24 23.88
CA PHE A 8 4.40 4.02 23.16
C PHE A 8 3.10 3.36 22.75
N MET A 9 2.92 3.03 21.46
CA MET A 9 1.89 2.10 21.07
C MET A 9 2.10 0.76 21.77
N PRO A 10 1.22 0.33 22.69
CA PRO A 10 1.23 -1.05 23.10
C PRO A 10 0.83 -1.86 21.87
N ARG A 11 1.69 -2.79 21.42
CA ARG A 11 1.25 -3.82 20.48
C ARG A 11 0.06 -4.50 21.13
N ARG A 12 -1.13 -4.45 20.52
CA ARG A 12 -2.18 -5.42 20.81
C ARG A 12 -1.62 -6.78 20.40
N ARG A 13 -1.04 -7.50 21.37
CA ARG A 13 -0.75 -8.91 21.24
C ARG A 13 -2.10 -9.61 21.19
N TYR A 14 -2.44 -10.21 20.07
CA TYR A 14 -3.45 -11.23 20.04
C TYR A 14 -2.94 -12.41 20.87
N PRO A 15 -3.79 -13.09 21.64
CA PRO A 15 -3.34 -14.24 22.41
C PRO A 15 -2.95 -15.37 21.46
N VAL A 16 -1.68 -15.51 21.17
CA VAL A 16 -1.12 -16.79 20.76
C VAL A 16 -1.23 -17.66 22.00
N GLN A 17 -1.88 -18.81 21.90
CA GLN A 17 -1.86 -19.81 22.96
C GLN A 17 -0.39 -20.07 23.31
N ARG A 18 0.00 -19.67 24.50
CA ARG A 18 1.33 -19.95 25.02
C ARG A 18 1.39 -21.42 25.39
N PRO A 19 2.45 -22.15 25.00
CA PRO A 19 2.84 -23.33 25.73
C PRO A 19 3.14 -22.90 27.19
N SER A 20 2.67 -23.67 28.13
CA SER A 20 2.79 -23.43 29.55
C SER A 20 4.22 -23.66 30.05
N GLU A 21 5.15 -22.78 29.78
CA GLU A 21 6.41 -22.60 30.46
C GLU A 21 7.05 -21.29 29.95
N CYS A 22 6.61 -20.16 30.50
CA CYS A 22 7.33 -18.90 30.36
C CYS A 22 8.37 -18.80 31.47
N LEU A 23 9.64 -18.91 31.12
CA LEU A 23 10.73 -18.34 31.91
C LEU A 23 10.45 -16.84 32.13
N SER A 24 10.71 -16.35 33.36
CA SER A 24 10.48 -14.93 33.69
C SER A 24 11.31 -14.03 32.77
N GLU A 25 10.83 -12.80 32.49
CA GLU A 25 11.56 -11.82 31.65
C GLU A 25 12.99 -11.57 32.13
N HIS A 26 13.27 -11.80 33.40
CA HIS A 26 14.62 -11.74 34.02
C HIS A 26 15.50 -12.94 33.68
N GLU A 27 14.93 -14.13 33.52
CA GLU A 27 15.68 -15.35 33.14
C GLU A 27 15.99 -15.37 31.63
N ALA A 28 15.11 -14.82 30.78
CA ALA A 28 15.37 -14.64 29.37
C ALA A 28 16.47 -13.58 29.11
N ALA A 29 16.52 -12.50 29.89
CA ALA A 29 17.61 -11.52 29.86
C ALA A 29 18.93 -12.10 30.34
N ASN A 30 18.93 -12.96 31.38
CA ASN A 30 20.12 -13.60 31.92
C ASN A 30 20.60 -14.78 31.07
N ALA A 31 19.74 -15.49 30.35
CA ALA A 31 20.15 -16.52 29.40
C ALA A 31 20.93 -15.95 28.19
N TYR A 32 20.70 -14.68 27.85
CA TYR A 32 21.43 -13.99 26.78
C TYR A 32 22.83 -13.51 27.23
N THR A 33 23.09 -13.40 28.52
CA THR A 33 24.39 -12.95 29.06
C THR A 33 25.43 -14.06 29.29
N ALA A 34 25.06 -15.33 29.11
CA ALA A 34 25.99 -16.47 29.20
C ALA A 34 26.63 -16.79 27.84
N ALA A 35 27.65 -16.01 27.47
CA ALA A 35 28.82 -16.40 26.68
C ALA A 35 28.61 -17.25 25.41
N SER A 36 27.75 -16.87 24.50
CA SER A 36 27.93 -17.22 23.09
C SER A 36 28.41 -15.99 22.33
N LYS A 37 29.49 -16.11 21.55
CA LYS A 37 29.89 -15.06 20.60
C LYS A 37 28.65 -14.67 19.79
N PRO A 38 28.38 -13.37 19.62
CA PRO A 38 27.22 -12.94 18.82
C PRO A 38 27.24 -13.64 17.46
N PRO A 39 26.08 -14.08 16.95
CA PRO A 39 26.02 -14.83 15.70
C PRO A 39 26.61 -14.00 14.57
N LYS A 40 27.45 -14.63 13.75
CA LYS A 40 28.09 -13.97 12.61
C LYS A 40 27.00 -13.51 11.64
N LEU A 41 26.99 -12.22 11.31
CA LEU A 41 26.00 -11.62 10.41
C LEU A 41 26.08 -12.28 9.01
N PRO A 42 25.00 -12.89 8.48
CA PRO A 42 25.02 -13.53 7.17
C PRO A 42 25.14 -12.49 6.03
N VAL A 43 25.50 -12.97 4.83
CA VAL A 43 25.58 -12.11 3.62
C VAL A 43 24.18 -11.73 3.11
N ASP A 44 23.27 -12.69 3.19
CA ASP A 44 21.87 -12.51 2.86
C ASP A 44 21.04 -12.61 4.15
N ILE A 45 20.15 -11.66 4.36
CA ILE A 45 19.40 -11.51 5.61
C ILE A 45 17.91 -11.68 5.31
N SER A 46 17.29 -12.62 6.01
CA SER A 46 15.85 -12.83 5.96
C SER A 46 15.13 -11.91 6.95
N ALA A 47 14.06 -11.28 6.49
CA ALA A 47 13.15 -10.49 7.33
C ALA A 47 12.23 -11.40 8.16
N VAL A 48 12.85 -12.25 8.99
CA VAL A 48 12.20 -13.18 9.92
C VAL A 48 12.99 -13.17 11.21
N GLU A 49 12.31 -13.25 12.33
CA GLU A 49 12.95 -13.48 13.61
C GLU A 49 13.40 -14.94 13.69
N ASP A 50 14.71 -15.17 13.84
CA ASP A 50 15.35 -16.48 13.73
C ASP A 50 14.79 -17.51 14.72
N SER A 51 14.32 -17.01 15.89
CA SER A 51 13.69 -17.84 16.93
C SER A 51 12.30 -18.38 16.54
N LEU A 52 11.64 -17.77 15.53
CA LEU A 52 10.26 -18.11 15.17
C LEU A 52 10.15 -19.08 13.98
N ASN A 53 11.27 -19.36 13.28
CA ASN A 53 11.23 -20.14 12.06
C ASN A 53 12.44 -21.07 11.87
N PRO A 54 12.25 -22.37 12.02
CA PRO A 54 13.23 -23.32 11.48
C PRO A 54 13.29 -23.17 9.94
N PRO A 55 14.47 -23.25 9.32
CA PRO A 55 14.74 -22.88 7.93
C PRO A 55 13.95 -23.63 6.84
N HIS A 56 13.08 -24.58 7.18
CA HIS A 56 12.43 -25.46 6.21
C HIS A 56 10.89 -25.45 6.23
N SER A 57 10.22 -24.54 6.94
CA SER A 57 8.75 -24.58 7.08
C SER A 57 7.97 -23.46 6.41
N GLN A 58 8.63 -22.56 5.66
CA GLN A 58 7.95 -21.42 5.05
C GLN A 58 7.96 -21.50 3.52
N GLY A 59 6.80 -21.17 2.91
CA GLY A 59 6.71 -20.93 1.49
C GLY A 59 7.61 -19.77 1.04
N ARG A 60 7.81 -19.66 -0.27
CA ARG A 60 8.61 -18.59 -0.88
C ARG A 60 7.95 -17.22 -0.66
N THR A 61 8.72 -16.16 -0.86
CA THR A 61 8.19 -14.80 -0.86
C THR A 61 8.11 -14.24 -2.28
N LEU A 62 6.92 -13.84 -2.71
CA LEU A 62 6.67 -13.14 -3.96
C LEU A 62 6.61 -11.64 -3.67
N VAL A 63 7.63 -10.90 -4.13
CA VAL A 63 7.77 -9.46 -3.89
C VAL A 63 7.41 -8.69 -5.15
N VAL A 64 6.27 -7.98 -5.14
CA VAL A 64 5.77 -7.17 -6.25
C VAL A 64 5.99 -5.70 -5.93
N CYS A 65 6.76 -5.02 -6.76
CA CYS A 65 7.16 -3.61 -6.60
C CYS A 65 6.62 -2.78 -7.75
N LEU A 66 5.74 -1.83 -7.46
CA LEU A 66 4.99 -1.03 -8.44
C LEU A 66 5.34 0.45 -8.28
N ASP A 67 5.96 1.04 -9.29
CA ASP A 67 6.50 2.39 -9.20
C ASP A 67 5.48 3.49 -9.48
N GLY A 68 5.84 4.73 -9.11
CA GLY A 68 5.04 5.92 -9.30
C GLY A 68 4.94 6.32 -10.78
N THR A 69 3.97 7.15 -11.13
CA THR A 69 3.77 7.56 -12.52
C THR A 69 4.93 8.36 -13.05
N GLY A 70 5.48 7.91 -14.16
CA GLY A 70 6.67 8.48 -14.78
C GLY A 70 7.97 8.05 -14.13
N ASP A 71 7.91 7.36 -12.98
CA ASP A 71 9.11 6.89 -12.29
C ASP A 71 9.61 5.57 -12.93
N GLN A 72 10.90 5.49 -13.10
CA GLN A 72 11.63 4.35 -13.62
C GLN A 72 13.05 4.39 -13.03
N PHE A 73 13.89 3.44 -13.39
CA PHE A 73 15.30 3.51 -13.02
C PHE A 73 16.02 4.58 -13.82
N ASP A 74 16.52 5.63 -13.12
CA ASP A 74 17.24 6.76 -13.71
C ASP A 74 18.15 7.46 -12.68
N HIS A 75 18.38 8.77 -12.84
CA HIS A 75 19.28 9.58 -11.99
C HIS A 75 18.63 10.04 -10.68
N ASP A 76 17.32 9.92 -10.53
CA ASP A 76 16.51 10.34 -9.38
C ASP A 76 15.50 9.24 -8.98
N ASN A 77 16.02 8.11 -8.56
CA ASN A 77 15.25 6.92 -8.26
C ASN A 77 14.22 7.11 -7.14
N SER A 78 13.08 6.47 -7.34
CA SER A 78 12.05 6.33 -6.30
C SER A 78 12.49 5.39 -5.17
N ASN A 79 11.78 5.42 -4.04
CA ASN A 79 11.95 4.46 -2.95
C ASN A 79 11.59 3.03 -3.36
N VAL A 80 10.77 2.84 -4.39
CA VAL A 80 10.51 1.51 -4.95
C VAL A 80 11.77 0.95 -5.59
N VAL A 81 12.47 1.74 -6.41
CA VAL A 81 13.74 1.33 -7.03
C VAL A 81 14.81 1.09 -5.96
N HIS A 82 14.96 2.01 -4.99
CA HIS A 82 15.89 1.83 -3.88
C HIS A 82 15.58 0.58 -3.05
N PHE A 83 14.32 0.29 -2.79
CA PHE A 83 13.89 -0.94 -2.11
C PHE A 83 14.27 -2.19 -2.92
N VAL A 84 13.96 -2.20 -4.22
CA VAL A 84 14.34 -3.31 -5.13
C VAL A 84 15.86 -3.52 -5.15
N ALA A 85 16.66 -2.46 -5.06
CA ALA A 85 18.12 -2.57 -5.02
C ALA A 85 18.63 -3.35 -3.79
N THR A 86 17.89 -3.31 -2.67
CA THR A 86 18.26 -4.04 -1.43
C THR A 86 17.92 -5.53 -1.48
N LEU A 87 17.02 -5.95 -2.36
CA LEU A 87 16.51 -7.32 -2.41
C LEU A 87 17.53 -8.32 -2.96
N LYS A 88 17.54 -9.53 -2.42
CA LYS A 88 18.18 -10.71 -3.02
C LYS A 88 17.32 -11.17 -4.20
N LYS A 89 17.89 -11.30 -5.39
CA LYS A 89 17.14 -11.59 -6.62
C LYS A 89 17.39 -12.99 -7.20
N ASP A 90 18.43 -13.63 -6.74
CA ASP A 90 18.97 -14.90 -7.22
C ASP A 90 18.82 -16.04 -6.20
N ASP A 91 17.74 -16.02 -5.42
CA ASP A 91 17.42 -17.05 -4.44
C ASP A 91 16.11 -17.76 -4.82
N PRO A 92 16.06 -19.11 -4.80
CA PRO A 92 14.85 -19.87 -5.16
C PRO A 92 13.67 -19.62 -4.21
N ASN A 93 13.92 -19.13 -3.00
CA ASN A 93 12.90 -18.82 -2.00
C ASN A 93 12.29 -17.43 -2.16
N GLN A 94 12.77 -16.63 -3.11
CA GLN A 94 12.24 -15.29 -3.38
C GLN A 94 12.12 -15.01 -4.87
N VAL A 95 10.95 -14.55 -5.29
CA VAL A 95 10.72 -14.06 -6.65
C VAL A 95 10.38 -12.58 -6.59
N VAL A 96 11.12 -11.76 -7.34
CA VAL A 96 10.98 -10.30 -7.33
C VAL A 96 10.45 -9.83 -8.69
N TYR A 97 9.37 -9.04 -8.65
CA TYR A 97 8.81 -8.37 -9.81
C TYR A 97 8.87 -6.86 -9.59
N TYR A 98 9.39 -6.14 -10.56
CA TYR A 98 9.36 -4.68 -10.61
C TYR A 98 8.63 -4.21 -11.86
N GLN A 99 7.73 -3.25 -11.70
CA GLN A 99 7.03 -2.59 -12.78
C GLN A 99 7.26 -1.08 -12.67
N SER A 100 7.79 -0.50 -13.75
CA SER A 100 7.95 0.96 -13.87
C SER A 100 6.59 1.66 -13.85
N GLY A 101 6.61 2.93 -13.56
CA GLY A 101 5.39 3.73 -13.42
C GLY A 101 4.60 3.86 -14.71
N ILE A 102 3.32 4.13 -14.56
CA ILE A 102 2.40 4.40 -15.67
C ILE A 102 2.93 5.58 -16.49
N GLY A 103 3.01 5.41 -17.82
CA GLY A 103 3.44 6.45 -18.77
C GLY A 103 4.92 6.40 -19.18
N THR A 104 5.68 5.39 -18.72
CA THR A 104 7.10 5.21 -19.13
C THR A 104 7.27 4.40 -20.42
N TYR A 105 6.26 3.64 -20.84
CA TYR A 105 6.36 2.73 -21.99
C TYR A 105 6.35 3.43 -23.37
N ASP A 106 5.89 4.68 -23.46
CA ASP A 106 5.73 5.38 -24.76
C ASP A 106 6.99 6.16 -25.20
N GLY A 107 8.16 5.94 -24.61
CA GLY A 107 9.46 6.42 -25.10
C GLY A 107 9.66 7.93 -25.24
N GLN A 108 8.67 8.75 -24.90
CA GLN A 108 8.79 10.21 -24.88
C GLN A 108 8.98 10.66 -23.45
N GLY A 109 10.22 10.87 -23.08
CA GLY A 109 10.60 11.55 -21.84
C GLY A 109 9.88 12.90 -21.75
N LEU A 110 8.80 12.96 -20.99
CA LEU A 110 8.03 14.16 -20.76
C LEU A 110 8.71 15.04 -19.71
N SER A 111 9.80 15.65 -20.10
CA SER A 111 10.28 16.86 -19.45
C SER A 111 9.33 18.01 -19.82
N GLY A 112 8.41 18.32 -18.95
CA GLY A 112 7.62 19.54 -19.02
C GLY A 112 6.14 19.38 -19.27
N GLY A 113 5.37 19.63 -18.24
CA GLY A 113 3.98 20.05 -18.34
C GLY A 113 2.95 18.92 -18.33
N PHE A 114 2.33 18.76 -17.21
CA PHE A 114 1.12 17.96 -17.01
C PHE A 114 0.02 18.41 -17.97
N THR A 115 -0.15 17.71 -19.07
CA THR A 115 -1.26 17.93 -19.99
C THR A 115 -2.44 17.01 -19.62
N ALA A 116 -3.66 17.47 -19.93
CA ALA A 116 -4.90 16.70 -19.77
C ALA A 116 -4.84 15.32 -20.48
N ALA A 117 -4.01 15.20 -21.53
CA ALA A 117 -3.77 13.96 -22.26
C ALA A 117 -3.09 12.88 -21.39
N MET A 118 -2.16 13.26 -20.51
CA MET A 118 -1.54 12.31 -19.57
C MET A 118 -2.54 11.73 -18.57
N ASP A 119 -3.44 12.56 -18.04
CA ASP A 119 -4.46 12.08 -17.10
C ASP A 119 -5.43 11.08 -17.75
N MET A 120 -5.71 11.22 -19.04
CA MET A 120 -6.57 10.31 -19.79
C MET A 120 -5.85 9.00 -20.13
N ALA A 121 -4.58 9.06 -20.54
CA ALA A 121 -3.73 7.89 -20.77
C ALA A 121 -3.51 7.07 -19.51
N VAL A 122 -3.32 7.74 -18.37
CA VAL A 122 -3.16 7.10 -17.05
C VAL A 122 -4.39 6.28 -16.63
N GLY A 123 -5.61 6.76 -16.96
CA GLY A 123 -6.85 6.03 -16.62
C GLY A 123 -6.99 4.70 -17.38
N SER A 124 -6.51 4.61 -18.61
CA SER A 124 -6.53 3.40 -19.43
C SER A 124 -5.41 2.44 -19.08
N SER A 125 -4.23 2.94 -18.73
CA SER A 125 -3.03 2.13 -18.44
C SER A 125 -3.04 1.51 -17.05
N LEU A 126 -3.75 2.07 -16.06
CA LEU A 126 -3.88 1.45 -14.73
C LEU A 126 -4.38 0.00 -14.81
N GLY A 127 -5.37 -0.25 -15.68
CA GLY A 127 -5.91 -1.59 -15.86
C GLY A 127 -4.91 -2.58 -16.46
N VAL A 128 -3.98 -2.11 -17.28
CA VAL A 128 -2.89 -2.91 -17.82
C VAL A 128 -1.95 -3.28 -16.68
N HIS A 129 -1.47 -2.31 -15.91
CA HIS A 129 -0.55 -2.54 -14.79
C HIS A 129 -1.10 -3.51 -13.74
N VAL A 130 -2.39 -3.42 -13.41
CA VAL A 130 -3.03 -4.37 -12.49
C VAL A 130 -3.04 -5.79 -13.07
N ARG A 131 -3.34 -5.94 -14.37
CA ARG A 131 -3.35 -7.25 -15.03
C ARG A 131 -1.97 -7.85 -15.15
N ASP A 132 -0.96 -7.07 -15.53
CA ASP A 132 0.42 -7.55 -15.66
C ASP A 132 0.96 -8.07 -14.31
N ALA A 133 0.73 -7.31 -13.23
CA ALA A 133 1.10 -7.75 -11.89
C ALA A 133 0.27 -8.98 -11.42
N TYR A 134 -0.99 -9.07 -11.82
CA TYR A 134 -1.83 -10.25 -11.56
C TYR A 134 -1.32 -11.47 -12.34
N GLU A 135 -0.94 -11.30 -13.61
CA GLU A 135 -0.36 -12.38 -14.45
C GLU A 135 0.97 -12.87 -13.87
N PHE A 136 1.81 -11.95 -13.38
CA PHE A 136 3.03 -12.36 -12.68
C PHE A 136 2.72 -13.26 -11.48
N LEU A 137 1.76 -12.88 -10.63
CA LEU A 137 1.34 -13.72 -9.49
C LEU A 137 0.75 -15.05 -9.96
N MET A 138 -0.11 -15.03 -10.99
CA MET A 138 -0.72 -16.22 -11.57
C MET A 138 0.32 -17.24 -12.04
N GLN A 139 1.42 -16.77 -12.66
CA GLN A 139 2.47 -17.65 -13.19
C GLN A 139 3.41 -18.20 -12.13
N ASN A 140 3.59 -17.49 -11.02
CA ASN A 140 4.64 -17.78 -10.06
C ASN A 140 4.14 -18.31 -8.71
N TYR A 141 2.86 -18.10 -8.36
CA TYR A 141 2.34 -18.48 -7.06
C TYR A 141 2.21 -19.99 -6.88
N HIS A 142 2.72 -20.51 -5.76
CA HIS A 142 2.45 -21.84 -5.24
C HIS A 142 1.79 -21.74 -3.87
N GLU A 143 1.08 -22.79 -3.49
CA GLU A 143 0.44 -22.84 -2.16
C GLU A 143 1.46 -22.68 -1.05
N GLY A 144 1.15 -21.79 -0.09
CA GLY A 144 2.07 -21.44 0.99
C GLY A 144 2.95 -20.23 0.71
N ASP A 145 3.04 -19.73 -0.52
CA ASP A 145 3.82 -18.54 -0.85
C ASP A 145 3.24 -17.28 -0.17
N ARG A 146 4.13 -16.39 0.26
CA ARG A 146 3.78 -15.08 0.84
C ARG A 146 3.78 -14.00 -0.22
N ILE A 147 2.64 -13.39 -0.49
CA ILE A 147 2.51 -12.27 -1.42
C ILE A 147 2.79 -10.97 -0.67
N CYS A 148 3.85 -10.24 -1.06
CA CYS A 148 4.24 -8.95 -0.53
C CYS A 148 4.17 -7.89 -1.63
N LEU A 149 3.28 -6.91 -1.49
CA LEU A 149 3.05 -5.85 -2.47
C LEU A 149 3.64 -4.54 -1.97
N PHE A 150 4.42 -3.86 -2.81
CA PHE A 150 4.96 -2.55 -2.54
C PHE A 150 4.59 -1.58 -3.64
N GLY A 151 4.43 -0.29 -3.28
CA GLY A 151 4.18 0.70 -4.31
C GLY A 151 4.29 2.14 -3.84
N PHE A 152 4.54 3.02 -4.80
CA PHE A 152 4.59 4.47 -4.60
C PHE A 152 3.51 5.16 -5.43
N SER A 153 2.90 6.22 -4.88
CA SER A 153 1.97 7.09 -5.64
C SER A 153 0.81 6.31 -6.27
N ARG A 154 0.69 6.33 -7.62
CA ARG A 154 -0.29 5.53 -8.37
C ARG A 154 0.08 4.06 -8.42
N GLY A 155 1.37 3.69 -8.33
CA GLY A 155 1.79 2.29 -8.10
C GLY A 155 1.30 1.74 -6.77
N ALA A 156 1.30 2.56 -5.71
CA ALA A 156 0.66 2.20 -4.44
C ALA A 156 -0.86 1.95 -4.59
N TYR A 157 -1.53 2.74 -5.41
CA TYR A 157 -2.93 2.50 -5.75
C TYR A 157 -3.12 1.22 -6.57
N THR A 158 -2.23 0.95 -7.52
CA THR A 158 -2.20 -0.31 -8.30
C THR A 158 -2.03 -1.53 -7.37
N ALA A 159 -1.13 -1.47 -6.38
CA ALA A 159 -0.97 -2.52 -5.37
C ALA A 159 -2.28 -2.79 -4.60
N ARG A 160 -3.01 -1.74 -4.22
CA ARG A 160 -4.32 -1.88 -3.57
C ARG A 160 -5.37 -2.46 -4.50
N CYS A 161 -5.38 -2.05 -5.77
CA CYS A 161 -6.29 -2.63 -6.77
C CYS A 161 -6.01 -4.12 -6.98
N LEU A 162 -4.74 -4.51 -7.05
CA LEU A 162 -4.32 -5.91 -7.18
C LEU A 162 -4.79 -6.72 -5.96
N ALA A 163 -4.56 -6.24 -4.75
CA ALA A 163 -5.05 -6.89 -3.53
C ALA A 163 -6.59 -7.01 -3.52
N GLY A 164 -7.29 -5.96 -3.97
CA GLY A 164 -8.74 -5.98 -4.14
C GLY A 164 -9.22 -6.99 -5.20
N MET A 165 -8.50 -7.12 -6.31
CA MET A 165 -8.78 -8.11 -7.34
C MET A 165 -8.60 -9.53 -6.80
N LEU A 166 -7.50 -9.81 -6.11
CA LEU A 166 -7.26 -11.11 -5.46
C LEU A 166 -8.34 -11.45 -4.43
N ASN A 167 -8.82 -10.45 -3.67
CA ASN A 167 -9.91 -10.66 -2.73
C ASN A 167 -11.22 -10.99 -3.43
N LYS A 168 -11.64 -10.18 -4.42
CA LYS A 168 -12.95 -10.28 -5.06
C LYS A 168 -13.07 -11.47 -6.00
N VAL A 169 -12.06 -11.74 -6.82
CA VAL A 169 -12.09 -12.77 -7.89
C VAL A 169 -11.13 -13.94 -7.66
N GLY A 170 -10.22 -13.84 -6.66
CA GLY A 170 -9.19 -14.86 -6.45
C GLY A 170 -8.03 -14.79 -7.45
N LEU A 171 -7.16 -15.77 -7.44
CA LEU A 171 -6.03 -15.91 -8.35
C LEU A 171 -6.25 -17.09 -9.30
N LEU A 172 -6.17 -16.85 -10.60
CA LEU A 172 -6.23 -17.92 -11.59
C LEU A 172 -5.01 -18.85 -11.46
N PRO A 173 -5.15 -20.16 -11.73
CA PRO A 173 -4.02 -21.06 -11.85
C PRO A 173 -3.11 -20.64 -13.02
N ALA A 174 -1.83 -21.03 -12.97
CA ALA A 174 -0.86 -20.75 -14.03
C ALA A 174 -1.38 -21.16 -15.43
N HIS A 175 -0.88 -20.47 -16.46
CA HIS A 175 -1.21 -20.73 -17.87
C HIS A 175 -2.65 -20.37 -18.30
N ASN A 176 -3.39 -19.57 -17.52
CA ASN A 176 -4.74 -19.12 -17.84
C ASN A 176 -4.82 -17.65 -18.29
N GLN A 177 -3.84 -17.15 -19.06
CA GLN A 177 -3.77 -15.75 -19.53
C GLN A 177 -5.05 -15.29 -20.23
N ALA A 178 -5.67 -16.14 -21.03
CA ALA A 178 -6.93 -15.82 -21.72
C ALA A 178 -8.07 -15.43 -20.75
N GLN A 179 -8.02 -15.89 -19.50
CA GLN A 179 -9.03 -15.61 -18.47
C GLN A 179 -8.77 -14.32 -17.70
N VAL A 180 -7.56 -13.75 -17.73
CA VAL A 180 -7.20 -12.55 -16.95
C VAL A 180 -8.08 -11.35 -17.29
N HIS A 181 -8.41 -11.18 -18.57
CA HIS A 181 -9.32 -10.11 -19.01
C HIS A 181 -10.71 -10.24 -18.38
N PHE A 182 -11.25 -11.45 -18.27
CA PHE A 182 -12.55 -11.70 -17.64
C PHE A 182 -12.48 -11.48 -16.14
N ALA A 183 -11.43 -12.00 -15.47
CA ALA A 183 -11.20 -11.77 -14.05
C ALA A 183 -11.16 -10.26 -13.74
N TYR A 184 -10.43 -9.47 -14.53
CA TYR A 184 -10.36 -8.02 -14.35
C TYR A 184 -11.72 -7.33 -14.60
N ASN A 185 -12.51 -7.79 -15.57
CA ASN A 185 -13.85 -7.24 -15.82
C ASN A 185 -14.81 -7.54 -14.66
N PHE A 186 -14.80 -8.75 -14.11
CA PHE A 186 -15.56 -9.09 -12.91
C PHE A 186 -15.11 -8.30 -11.69
N PHE A 187 -13.81 -8.06 -11.54
CA PHE A 187 -13.28 -7.20 -10.49
C PHE A 187 -13.84 -5.79 -10.56
N LYS A 188 -13.90 -5.17 -11.75
CA LYS A 188 -14.37 -3.79 -11.94
C LYS A 188 -15.88 -3.60 -11.77
N ASP A 189 -16.66 -4.66 -11.91
CA ASP A 189 -18.12 -4.57 -11.90
C ASP A 189 -18.65 -4.59 -10.46
N ASP A 190 -19.07 -3.41 -9.98
CA ASP A 190 -19.64 -3.21 -8.64
C ASP A 190 -21.15 -3.35 -8.58
N SER A 191 -21.80 -3.78 -9.68
CA SER A 191 -23.23 -4.09 -9.67
C SER A 191 -23.52 -5.35 -8.84
N GLU A 192 -24.75 -5.49 -8.35
CA GLU A 192 -25.21 -6.71 -7.65
C GLU A 192 -24.96 -7.98 -8.49
N ILE A 193 -25.18 -7.87 -9.81
CA ILE A 193 -24.90 -8.97 -10.74
C ILE A 193 -23.39 -9.21 -10.82
N GLY A 194 -22.57 -8.16 -10.89
CA GLY A 194 -21.13 -8.24 -10.90
C GLY A 194 -20.56 -8.94 -9.67
N TRP A 195 -21.12 -8.68 -8.50
CA TRP A 195 -20.73 -9.36 -7.26
C TRP A 195 -21.04 -10.85 -7.29
N LYS A 196 -22.26 -11.24 -7.69
CA LYS A 196 -22.65 -12.65 -7.84
C LYS A 196 -21.79 -13.38 -8.87
N MET A 197 -21.53 -12.73 -10.00
CA MET A 197 -20.67 -13.30 -11.05
C MET A 197 -19.23 -13.47 -10.58
N SER A 198 -18.70 -12.51 -9.82
CA SER A 198 -17.34 -12.58 -9.24
C SER A 198 -17.21 -13.77 -8.30
N GLN A 199 -18.18 -14.00 -7.41
CA GLN A 199 -18.20 -15.13 -6.48
C GLN A 199 -18.25 -16.47 -7.24
N GLY A 200 -19.14 -16.58 -8.23
CA GLY A 200 -19.24 -17.77 -9.09
C GLY A 200 -17.95 -18.04 -9.85
N TYR A 201 -17.35 -16.99 -10.42
CA TYR A 201 -16.09 -17.08 -11.13
C TYR A 201 -14.94 -17.53 -10.22
N LYS A 202 -14.81 -16.91 -9.04
CA LYS A 202 -13.82 -17.26 -8.02
C LYS A 202 -13.91 -18.74 -7.64
N LYS A 203 -15.13 -19.21 -7.34
CA LYS A 203 -15.36 -20.60 -6.93
C LYS A 203 -15.04 -21.60 -8.04
N THR A 204 -15.23 -21.22 -9.32
CA THR A 204 -15.10 -22.11 -10.46
C THR A 204 -13.67 -22.20 -10.99
N PHE A 205 -12.97 -21.06 -11.07
CA PHE A 205 -11.72 -20.97 -11.81
C PHE A 205 -10.51 -20.58 -10.97
N CYS A 206 -10.70 -20.01 -9.77
CA CYS A 206 -9.62 -19.38 -9.06
C CYS A 206 -9.29 -20.09 -7.75
N ILE A 207 -8.05 -19.95 -7.32
CA ILE A 207 -7.59 -20.30 -5.99
C ILE A 207 -7.75 -19.09 -5.05
N ASP A 208 -8.03 -19.37 -3.79
CA ASP A 208 -8.18 -18.35 -2.76
C ASP A 208 -6.81 -18.04 -2.15
N VAL A 209 -6.33 -16.81 -2.32
CA VAL A 209 -5.00 -16.39 -1.86
C VAL A 209 -5.10 -15.21 -0.90
N ASN A 210 -4.08 -15.08 -0.04
CA ASN A 210 -3.95 -13.97 0.89
C ASN A 210 -2.76 -13.11 0.52
N VAL A 211 -2.91 -11.81 0.73
CA VAL A 211 -1.79 -10.88 0.66
C VAL A 211 -1.18 -10.77 2.06
N TYR A 212 0.05 -11.22 2.20
CA TYR A 212 0.73 -11.22 3.49
C TYR A 212 1.09 -9.80 3.94
N TYR A 213 1.63 -8.98 3.03
CA TYR A 213 2.11 -7.65 3.34
C TYR A 213 1.80 -6.64 2.23
N ILE A 214 1.37 -5.44 2.62
CA ILE A 214 1.27 -4.28 1.72
C ILE A 214 2.07 -3.13 2.31
N GLY A 215 3.09 -2.65 1.59
CA GLY A 215 3.91 -1.50 1.92
C GLY A 215 3.74 -0.37 0.92
N LEU A 216 3.25 0.80 1.36
CA LEU A 216 2.90 1.91 0.48
C LEU A 216 3.62 3.19 0.86
N TRP A 217 4.17 3.87 -0.15
CA TRP A 217 4.65 5.23 -0.05
C TRP A 217 3.63 6.17 -0.69
N ASP A 218 3.04 7.00 0.10
CA ASP A 218 2.09 8.08 -0.22
C ASP A 218 1.07 7.74 -1.31
N CYS A 219 0.23 6.75 -1.05
CA CYS A 219 -0.79 6.26 -1.97
C CYS A 219 -1.79 7.35 -2.34
N VAL A 220 -1.91 7.65 -3.63
CA VAL A 220 -2.88 8.61 -4.17
C VAL A 220 -3.81 7.96 -5.18
N SER A 221 -5.11 8.29 -5.10
CA SER A 221 -6.16 7.67 -5.92
C SER A 221 -6.63 8.52 -7.09
N SER A 222 -5.92 9.60 -7.44
CA SER A 222 -6.28 10.46 -8.57
C SER A 222 -5.83 9.84 -9.88
N VAL A 223 -6.72 9.07 -10.48
CA VAL A 223 -6.55 8.44 -11.79
C VAL A 223 -7.51 9.14 -12.76
N GLY A 224 -6.97 10.04 -13.59
CA GLY A 224 -7.74 10.78 -14.60
C GLY A 224 -8.57 11.98 -14.07
N PHE A 225 -9.30 12.64 -14.99
CA PHE A 225 -10.18 13.77 -14.69
C PHE A 225 -11.39 13.39 -13.85
N ILE A 226 -11.93 12.19 -14.08
CA ILE A 226 -13.05 11.62 -13.32
C ILE A 226 -12.49 10.37 -12.63
N PRO A 227 -12.19 10.42 -11.33
CA PRO A 227 -11.66 9.27 -10.62
C PRO A 227 -12.73 8.18 -10.54
N ARG A 228 -12.66 7.19 -11.45
CA ARG A 228 -13.42 5.95 -11.31
C ARG A 228 -12.68 5.07 -10.33
N ARG A 229 -13.26 4.84 -9.18
CA ARG A 229 -12.67 3.98 -8.17
C ARG A 229 -12.84 2.53 -8.55
N LEU A 230 -11.80 1.76 -8.25
CA LEU A 230 -11.89 0.30 -8.30
C LEU A 230 -12.28 -0.24 -6.92
N PRO A 231 -12.96 -1.40 -6.87
CA PRO A 231 -13.36 -2.05 -5.62
C PRO A 231 -12.19 -2.27 -4.64
N PHE A 232 -12.49 -2.30 -3.35
CA PHE A 232 -11.53 -2.57 -2.24
C PHE A 232 -10.33 -1.65 -2.15
N THR A 233 -10.28 -0.53 -2.87
CA THR A 233 -9.15 0.39 -2.77
C THR A 233 -9.16 1.22 -1.50
N ARG A 234 -10.24 1.22 -0.73
CA ARG A 234 -10.38 1.96 0.54
C ARG A 234 -10.88 1.12 1.71
N THR A 235 -11.63 0.08 1.44
CA THR A 235 -12.19 -0.78 2.47
C THR A 235 -11.14 -1.71 3.04
N SER A 236 -11.38 -2.15 4.27
CA SER A 236 -10.58 -3.18 4.91
C SER A 236 -10.82 -4.53 4.22
N SER A 237 -9.78 -5.32 4.05
CA SER A 237 -9.89 -6.70 3.58
C SER A 237 -9.25 -7.64 4.59
N ASN A 238 -9.97 -8.71 4.94
CA ASN A 238 -9.45 -9.79 5.80
C ASN A 238 -8.37 -10.63 5.08
N LYS A 239 -8.23 -10.47 3.77
CA LYS A 239 -7.24 -11.15 2.95
C LYS A 239 -5.86 -10.49 3.01
N ILE A 240 -5.70 -9.42 3.81
CA ILE A 240 -4.43 -8.72 4.02
C ILE A 240 -4.03 -8.90 5.49
N SER A 241 -2.82 -9.44 5.74
CA SER A 241 -2.33 -9.62 7.11
C SER A 241 -1.71 -8.35 7.66
N TYR A 242 -0.81 -7.71 6.90
CA TYR A 242 -0.11 -6.49 7.33
C TYR A 242 -0.25 -5.37 6.30
N TYR A 243 -0.59 -4.18 6.78
CA TYR A 243 -0.70 -3.00 5.94
C TYR A 243 0.13 -1.86 6.53
N ARG A 244 1.08 -1.33 5.76
CA ARG A 244 2.00 -0.26 6.15
C ARG A 244 1.93 0.87 5.13
N HIS A 245 1.70 2.09 5.62
CA HIS A 245 1.54 3.24 4.74
C HIS A 245 2.29 4.46 5.28
N ALA A 246 3.33 4.88 4.58
CA ALA A 246 4.02 6.14 4.82
C ALA A 246 3.28 7.27 4.08
N MET A 247 2.93 8.37 4.77
CA MET A 247 2.11 9.46 4.22
C MET A 247 2.78 10.82 4.37
N ALA A 248 2.64 11.68 3.35
CA ALA A 248 3.18 13.03 3.32
C ALA A 248 2.33 14.03 4.11
N LEU A 249 2.94 14.75 5.07
CA LEU A 249 2.32 15.87 5.78
C LEU A 249 2.21 17.12 4.91
N ASP A 250 3.22 17.39 4.09
CA ASP A 250 3.34 18.68 3.39
C ASP A 250 2.78 18.65 1.97
N GLU A 251 2.24 17.51 1.51
CA GLU A 251 1.57 17.47 0.21
C GLU A 251 0.24 18.22 0.25
N HIS A 252 0.10 19.22 -0.63
CA HIS A 252 -1.08 20.10 -0.66
C HIS A 252 -1.67 20.33 -2.05
N ARG A 253 -1.16 19.65 -3.09
CA ARG A 253 -1.76 19.68 -4.44
C ARG A 253 -3.14 19.01 -4.46
N ALA A 254 -4.08 19.61 -5.21
CA ALA A 254 -5.49 19.20 -5.29
C ALA A 254 -5.66 17.72 -5.67
N LYS A 255 -4.85 17.24 -6.63
CA LYS A 255 -4.92 15.87 -7.17
C LYS A 255 -4.19 14.83 -6.32
N PHE A 256 -3.37 15.23 -5.33
CA PHE A 256 -2.57 14.32 -4.51
C PHE A 256 -3.21 14.01 -3.15
N LYS A 257 -4.51 13.72 -3.16
CA LYS A 257 -5.22 13.30 -1.94
C LYS A 257 -4.83 11.89 -1.55
N VAL A 258 -4.37 11.73 -0.32
CA VAL A 258 -3.96 10.43 0.21
C VAL A 258 -5.14 9.46 0.24
N CYS A 259 -4.89 8.24 -0.25
CA CYS A 259 -5.84 7.13 -0.22
C CYS A 259 -5.57 6.27 1.02
N ARG A 260 -6.22 6.58 2.13
CA ARG A 260 -6.04 5.92 3.42
C ARG A 260 -6.79 4.60 3.53
N TRP A 261 -6.36 3.77 4.49
CA TRP A 261 -7.13 2.63 4.94
C TRP A 261 -8.38 3.10 5.69
N GLN A 262 -9.55 2.68 5.24
CA GLN A 262 -10.79 3.02 5.93
C GLN A 262 -11.02 2.00 7.02
N ARG A 263 -10.77 2.40 8.27
CA ARG A 263 -11.16 1.60 9.43
C ARG A 263 -12.68 1.60 9.52
N GLN A 264 -13.27 0.44 9.75
CA GLN A 264 -14.63 0.37 10.26
C GLN A 264 -14.57 0.92 11.69
N ASP A 265 -15.15 2.09 11.92
CA ASP A 265 -15.37 2.56 13.28
C ASP A 265 -16.31 1.57 13.96
N THR A 266 -15.77 0.75 14.85
CA THR A 266 -16.54 -0.16 15.71
C THR A 266 -17.56 0.60 16.59
N ASN A 267 -17.46 1.92 16.66
CA ASN A 267 -18.39 2.81 17.35
C ASN A 267 -19.47 3.42 16.43
N GLN A 268 -19.40 3.26 15.12
CA GLN A 268 -20.56 3.30 14.26
C GLN A 268 -21.22 1.92 14.30
N GLU A 269 -21.40 1.42 15.52
CA GLU A 269 -22.38 0.41 15.75
C GLU A 269 -23.62 0.78 14.97
N MET A 270 -23.92 -0.09 13.98
CA MET A 270 -25.27 -0.26 13.51
C MET A 270 -26.03 1.07 13.34
N SER A 271 -25.44 2.06 12.66
CA SER A 271 -26.29 2.95 11.92
C SER A 271 -27.08 2.03 11.01
N LYS A 272 -28.35 1.88 11.40
CA LYS A 272 -29.38 0.99 10.87
C LYS A 272 -29.10 0.66 9.42
N PRO A 273 -28.98 -0.63 9.04
CA PRO A 273 -28.76 -1.02 7.66
C PRO A 273 -29.69 -0.20 6.79
N SER A 274 -29.18 0.37 5.70
CA SER A 274 -29.97 1.29 4.89
C SER A 274 -31.32 0.62 4.65
N ARG A 275 -32.44 1.38 4.68
CA ARG A 275 -33.78 0.79 4.48
C ARG A 275 -33.81 -0.16 3.28
N LYS A 276 -33.03 0.14 2.24
CA LYS A 276 -32.88 -0.69 1.04
C LYS A 276 -32.24 -2.06 1.31
N LEU A 277 -31.19 -2.14 2.10
CA LEU A 277 -30.53 -3.42 2.47
C LEU A 277 -31.39 -4.26 3.41
N ARG A 278 -32.12 -3.62 4.30
CA ARG A 278 -33.11 -4.29 5.13
C ARG A 278 -34.25 -4.85 4.31
N ASP A 279 -34.66 -4.14 3.25
CA ASP A 279 -35.69 -4.61 2.31
C ASP A 279 -35.18 -5.73 1.40
N ILE A 280 -33.93 -5.68 0.94
CA ILE A 280 -33.27 -6.74 0.17
C ILE A 280 -33.09 -7.99 1.05
N ARG A 281 -32.57 -7.85 2.27
CA ARG A 281 -32.42 -8.95 3.21
C ARG A 281 -33.78 -9.57 3.61
N ASN A 282 -34.82 -8.76 3.77
CA ASN A 282 -36.16 -9.23 4.02
C ASN A 282 -36.79 -9.92 2.78
N ARG A 283 -36.46 -9.43 1.57
CA ARG A 283 -36.84 -10.12 0.31
C ARG A 283 -36.08 -11.44 0.15
N LEU A 284 -34.79 -11.51 0.45
CA LEU A 284 -34.02 -12.76 0.39
C LEU A 284 -34.43 -13.79 1.46
N ARG A 285 -34.84 -13.32 2.65
CA ARG A 285 -35.42 -14.21 3.70
C ARG A 285 -36.89 -14.54 3.46
N GLY A 286 -37.62 -13.74 2.70
CA GLY A 286 -39.05 -13.93 2.41
C GLY A 286 -39.34 -14.71 1.13
N THR A 287 -38.35 -15.08 0.33
CA THR A 287 -38.53 -15.84 -0.92
C THR A 287 -38.40 -17.35 -0.75
N HIS A 288 -38.95 -17.91 0.31
CA HIS A 288 -39.70 -19.13 0.12
C HIS A 288 -41.08 -18.72 -0.46
N HIS A 289 -41.27 -18.99 -1.74
CA HIS A 289 -42.46 -18.80 -2.53
C HIS A 289 -42.87 -17.34 -2.89
N SER A 290 -42.38 -16.83 -4.00
CA SER A 290 -43.09 -15.82 -4.76
C SER A 290 -43.35 -16.32 -6.18
N GLU A 291 -44.63 -16.25 -6.57
CA GLU A 291 -45.10 -16.59 -7.93
C GLU A 291 -44.40 -15.80 -9.05
N GLN A 292 -43.75 -14.68 -8.73
CA GLN A 292 -43.01 -13.90 -9.69
C GLN A 292 -41.73 -14.59 -10.21
N ALA A 293 -41.07 -15.43 -9.41
CA ALA A 293 -39.90 -16.21 -9.87
C ALA A 293 -40.36 -17.30 -10.87
N LYS A 294 -41.52 -17.90 -10.64
CA LYS A 294 -42.13 -18.86 -11.57
C LYS A 294 -42.56 -18.21 -12.87
N ASP A 295 -43.03 -16.98 -12.84
CA ASP A 295 -43.49 -16.24 -14.04
C ASP A 295 -42.29 -15.79 -14.90
N LEU A 296 -41.16 -15.43 -14.29
CA LEU A 296 -39.91 -15.13 -15.01
C LEU A 296 -39.29 -16.37 -15.68
N GLU A 297 -39.29 -17.48 -14.97
CA GLU A 297 -38.79 -18.77 -15.49
C GLU A 297 -39.70 -19.29 -16.63
N LEU A 298 -41.02 -19.11 -16.51
CA LEU A 298 -41.99 -19.44 -17.56
C LEU A 298 -41.83 -18.54 -18.79
N LYS A 299 -41.55 -17.25 -18.62
CA LYS A 299 -41.29 -16.31 -19.72
C LYS A 299 -39.95 -16.61 -20.41
N GLN A 300 -38.94 -17.03 -19.68
CA GLN A 300 -37.65 -17.50 -20.26
C GLN A 300 -37.83 -18.79 -21.04
N ARG A 301 -38.54 -19.79 -20.48
CA ARG A 301 -38.86 -21.06 -21.19
C ARG A 301 -39.66 -20.82 -22.46
N LYS A 302 -40.66 -19.93 -22.44
CA LYS A 302 -41.44 -19.55 -23.64
C LYS A 302 -40.58 -18.82 -24.69
N LYS A 303 -39.58 -18.02 -24.27
CA LYS A 303 -38.65 -17.33 -25.18
C LYS A 303 -37.67 -18.30 -25.84
N THR A 304 -37.17 -19.29 -25.10
CA THR A 304 -36.30 -20.34 -25.61
C THR A 304 -37.05 -21.31 -26.54
N ALA A 305 -38.31 -21.68 -26.17
CA ALA A 305 -39.15 -22.49 -27.04
C ALA A 305 -39.53 -21.80 -28.36
N ARG A 306 -39.80 -20.49 -28.34
CA ARG A 306 -40.00 -19.70 -29.57
C ARG A 306 -38.75 -19.57 -30.44
N GLN A 307 -37.56 -19.55 -29.87
CA GLN A 307 -36.30 -19.56 -30.62
C GLN A 307 -36.01 -20.95 -31.24
N LEU A 308 -36.45 -22.03 -30.60
CA LEU A 308 -36.29 -23.39 -31.12
C LEU A 308 -37.33 -23.72 -32.21
N SER A 309 -38.55 -23.19 -32.11
CA SER A 309 -39.59 -23.39 -33.13
C SER A 309 -39.42 -22.54 -34.41
N SER A 310 -38.62 -21.46 -34.34
CA SER A 310 -38.29 -20.65 -35.52
C SER A 310 -37.06 -21.15 -36.31
N ALA A 311 -36.37 -22.18 -35.78
CA ALA A 311 -35.19 -22.74 -36.42
C ALA A 311 -35.49 -23.95 -37.33
N SER A 312 -36.76 -24.37 -37.45
CA SER A 312 -37.14 -25.57 -38.22
C SER A 312 -37.99 -25.27 -39.48
N ALA A 313 -38.05 -24.04 -39.94
CA ALA A 313 -38.73 -23.74 -41.18
C ALA A 313 -37.92 -22.82 -42.08
N THR A 314 -37.63 -23.34 -43.29
CA THR A 314 -37.17 -22.70 -44.51
C THR A 314 -35.68 -22.45 -44.70
N SER A 315 -35.12 -23.43 -45.40
CA SER A 315 -34.06 -23.17 -46.38
C SER A 315 -34.65 -22.50 -47.63
N THR A 316 -34.23 -21.27 -47.93
CA THR A 316 -34.01 -20.77 -49.29
C THR A 316 -33.30 -19.42 -49.29
N SER A 317 -32.35 -19.34 -50.18
CA SER A 317 -31.47 -18.26 -50.59
C SER A 317 -32.03 -16.84 -50.51
N THR A 318 -31.24 -15.92 -50.00
CA THR A 318 -30.77 -14.72 -50.73
C THR A 318 -29.91 -13.86 -49.80
N GLY A 319 -28.80 -13.38 -50.35
CA GLY A 319 -27.80 -12.60 -49.65
C GLY A 319 -28.32 -11.27 -49.17
N ILE A 320 -28.03 -10.97 -47.91
CA ILE A 320 -28.12 -9.64 -47.33
C ILE A 320 -26.91 -9.38 -46.41
N SER A 321 -26.22 -8.38 -46.82
CA SER A 321 -25.16 -7.56 -46.21
C SER A 321 -24.99 -7.64 -44.69
N LEU A 322 -23.75 -8.01 -44.29
CA LEU A 322 -23.17 -7.98 -42.95
C LEU A 322 -22.91 -6.54 -42.44
N ARG A 323 -23.91 -5.67 -42.37
CA ARG A 323 -23.64 -4.28 -41.93
C ARG A 323 -24.51 -3.71 -40.81
N ASP A 324 -25.27 -4.53 -40.05
CA ASP A 324 -26.16 -3.94 -39.03
C ASP A 324 -26.31 -4.70 -37.71
N ARG A 325 -25.26 -5.43 -37.28
CA ARG A 325 -25.27 -6.13 -35.97
C ARG A 325 -24.38 -5.51 -34.89
N SER A 326 -23.69 -4.40 -35.17
CA SER A 326 -22.80 -3.76 -34.15
C SER A 326 -23.50 -2.65 -33.34
N LYS A 327 -24.69 -2.20 -33.70
CA LYS A 327 -25.34 -1.05 -33.02
C LYS A 327 -26.32 -1.41 -31.92
N THR A 328 -26.69 -2.67 -31.72
CA THR A 328 -27.66 -3.05 -30.68
C THR A 328 -27.01 -3.61 -29.38
N ARG A 329 -25.70 -3.82 -29.38
CA ARG A 329 -24.98 -4.30 -28.18
C ARG A 329 -24.42 -3.16 -27.31
N ASP A 330 -24.25 -1.96 -27.86
CA ASP A 330 -23.72 -0.81 -27.12
C ASP A 330 -24.75 -0.02 -26.31
N ARG A 331 -26.05 -0.26 -26.52
CA ARG A 331 -27.12 0.49 -25.80
C ARG A 331 -27.46 -0.07 -24.42
N SER A 332 -27.07 -1.30 -24.09
CA SER A 332 -27.32 -1.88 -22.76
C SER A 332 -26.16 -1.61 -21.76
N LEU A 333 -24.95 -1.29 -22.25
CA LEU A 333 -23.82 -0.91 -21.41
C LEU A 333 -23.76 0.61 -21.12
N ALA A 334 -24.54 1.44 -21.84
CA ALA A 334 -24.52 2.90 -21.70
C ALA A 334 -25.53 3.46 -20.67
N ARG A 335 -26.18 2.62 -19.85
CA ARG A 335 -27.27 3.07 -18.96
C ARG A 335 -26.96 3.04 -17.46
N SER A 336 -25.70 3.01 -17.05
CA SER A 336 -25.36 3.14 -15.63
C SER A 336 -24.24 4.15 -15.35
N GLU A 337 -23.99 5.09 -16.22
CA GLU A 337 -23.07 6.19 -15.92
C GLU A 337 -23.84 7.39 -15.38
N ASN A 338 -24.36 7.27 -14.17
CA ASN A 338 -24.59 8.44 -13.34
C ASN A 338 -23.25 8.78 -12.67
N PRO A 339 -22.54 9.85 -13.10
CA PRO A 339 -21.28 10.26 -12.47
C PRO A 339 -21.46 10.72 -11.01
N PHE A 340 -22.69 10.71 -10.53
CA PHE A 340 -23.11 11.01 -9.15
C PHE A 340 -23.70 9.80 -8.42
N ALA A 341 -23.57 8.58 -8.96
CA ALA A 341 -23.88 7.37 -8.18
C ALA A 341 -23.09 7.42 -6.88
N ASP A 342 -23.78 7.26 -5.76
CA ASP A 342 -23.29 7.65 -4.46
C ASP A 342 -22.07 6.76 -4.12
N GLU A 343 -20.92 7.39 -3.97
CA GLU A 343 -19.65 6.76 -3.58
C GLU A 343 -19.79 5.93 -2.30
N ASN A 344 -20.84 6.17 -1.54
CA ASN A 344 -21.19 5.47 -0.32
C ASN A 344 -21.86 4.12 -0.60
N ASP A 345 -22.68 4.01 -1.65
CA ASP A 345 -23.38 2.75 -1.99
C ASP A 345 -22.37 1.64 -2.37
N ALA A 346 -21.31 1.96 -3.09
CA ALA A 346 -20.26 1.01 -3.46
C ALA A 346 -19.42 0.59 -2.23
N ILE A 347 -19.14 1.52 -1.33
CA ILE A 347 -18.41 1.26 -0.08
C ILE A 347 -19.26 0.37 0.84
N ASP A 348 -20.57 0.63 0.93
CA ASP A 348 -21.50 -0.17 1.75
C ASP A 348 -21.59 -1.61 1.23
N ALA A 349 -21.60 -1.83 -0.09
CA ALA A 349 -21.57 -3.17 -0.69
C ALA A 349 -20.26 -3.92 -0.42
N GLU A 350 -19.12 -3.22 -0.43
CA GLU A 350 -17.82 -3.78 -0.07
C GLU A 350 -17.76 -4.17 1.41
N ILE A 351 -18.32 -3.34 2.30
CA ILE A 351 -18.41 -3.60 3.75
C ILE A 351 -19.29 -4.81 4.03
N ASP A 352 -20.43 -4.91 3.36
CA ASP A 352 -21.34 -6.05 3.52
C ASP A 352 -20.70 -7.36 3.05
N TYR A 353 -19.99 -7.34 1.91
CA TYR A 353 -19.22 -8.49 1.43
C TYR A 353 -18.14 -8.92 2.43
N GLU A 354 -17.36 -7.98 2.95
CA GLU A 354 -16.34 -8.27 3.96
C GLU A 354 -16.95 -8.82 5.26
N ALA A 355 -18.13 -8.34 5.64
CA ALA A 355 -18.85 -8.87 6.79
C ALA A 355 -19.32 -10.32 6.57
N GLU A 356 -19.79 -10.65 5.36
CA GLU A 356 -20.15 -12.04 4.99
C GLU A 356 -18.93 -12.95 4.98
N VAL A 357 -17.80 -12.50 4.41
CA VAL A 357 -16.54 -13.26 4.40
C VAL A 357 -16.02 -13.48 5.83
N ARG A 358 -16.15 -12.48 6.72
CA ARG A 358 -15.77 -12.62 8.14
C ARG A 358 -16.63 -13.64 8.88
N LEU A 359 -17.92 -13.67 8.60
CA LEU A 359 -18.83 -14.65 9.21
C LEU A 359 -18.52 -16.08 8.74
N ALA A 360 -18.02 -16.23 7.52
CA ALA A 360 -17.63 -17.51 6.95
C ALA A 360 -16.23 -17.97 7.42
N ASP A 361 -15.35 -17.05 7.80
CA ASP A 361 -13.95 -17.29 8.19
C ASP A 361 -13.67 -16.60 9.55
N ASN A 362 -14.32 -17.10 10.60
CA ASN A 362 -14.25 -16.55 11.96
C ASN A 362 -12.85 -16.68 12.62
N GLU A 363 -11.92 -17.41 12.02
CA GLU A 363 -10.61 -17.71 12.62
C GLU A 363 -9.53 -16.69 12.26
N ARG A 364 -9.75 -15.80 11.28
CA ARG A 364 -8.71 -14.87 10.84
C ARG A 364 -8.70 -13.58 11.65
N PRO A 365 -7.52 -13.18 12.17
CA PRO A 365 -7.38 -11.89 12.81
C PRO A 365 -7.58 -10.75 11.80
N PRO A 366 -8.09 -9.60 12.24
CA PRO A 366 -8.15 -8.40 11.38
C PRO A 366 -6.76 -7.96 10.95
N ALA A 367 -6.65 -7.31 9.78
CA ALA A 367 -5.40 -6.76 9.27
C ALA A 367 -4.70 -5.87 10.33
N ASP A 368 -3.39 -6.08 10.50
CA ASP A 368 -2.55 -5.17 11.27
C ASP A 368 -2.20 -3.95 10.41
N VAL A 369 -2.81 -2.81 10.74
CA VAL A 369 -2.73 -1.57 9.96
C VAL A 369 -1.95 -0.51 10.70
N LEU A 370 -0.88 -0.02 10.08
CA LEU A 370 -0.09 1.11 10.56
C LEU A 370 0.09 2.15 9.45
N GLU A 371 -0.53 3.31 9.63
CA GLU A 371 -0.41 4.49 8.77
C GLU A 371 0.35 5.57 9.52
N VAL A 372 1.51 6.00 8.97
CA VAL A 372 2.44 6.93 9.63
C VAL A 372 2.65 8.16 8.76
N TRP A 373 2.57 9.33 9.38
CA TRP A 373 2.82 10.61 8.76
C TRP A 373 4.29 11.02 8.90
N PHE A 374 4.89 11.45 7.79
CA PHE A 374 6.26 11.94 7.71
C PHE A 374 6.29 13.40 7.24
N ALA A 375 7.29 14.15 7.64
CA ALA A 375 7.53 15.48 7.10
C ALA A 375 7.95 15.39 5.63
N GLY A 376 7.48 16.32 4.83
CA GLY A 376 7.78 16.42 3.41
C GLY A 376 6.55 16.28 2.51
N ALA A 377 6.71 16.63 1.23
CA ALA A 377 5.73 16.48 0.18
C ALA A 377 5.76 15.06 -0.42
N HIS A 378 4.97 14.80 -1.43
CA HIS A 378 4.80 13.49 -2.06
C HIS A 378 6.11 12.78 -2.42
N ALA A 379 7.00 13.48 -3.10
CA ALA A 379 8.31 12.95 -3.52
C ALA A 379 9.31 12.81 -2.34
N ASP A 380 9.10 13.54 -1.24
CA ASP A 380 9.89 13.35 -0.02
C ASP A 380 9.51 12.06 0.73
N ILE A 381 8.39 11.43 0.36
CA ILE A 381 7.97 10.14 0.90
C ILE A 381 8.31 9.00 -0.05
N GLY A 382 8.12 9.22 -1.34
CA GLY A 382 8.30 8.18 -2.35
C GLY A 382 9.60 8.23 -3.14
N GLY A 383 10.41 9.28 -2.99
CA GLY A 383 11.58 9.50 -3.84
C GLY A 383 11.23 10.11 -5.20
N GLY A 384 12.14 10.05 -6.15
CA GLY A 384 11.90 10.47 -7.53
C GLY A 384 12.01 11.99 -7.77
N ALA A 385 12.64 12.75 -6.88
CA ALA A 385 12.78 14.20 -7.07
C ALA A 385 14.19 14.75 -6.78
N VAL A 386 15.08 13.91 -6.27
CA VAL A 386 16.42 14.29 -5.86
C VAL A 386 17.41 13.27 -6.39
N ARG A 387 18.51 13.75 -6.98
CA ARG A 387 19.55 12.89 -7.55
C ARG A 387 20.06 11.85 -6.55
N ASN A 388 20.33 10.65 -7.04
CA ASN A 388 20.74 9.48 -6.25
C ASN A 388 21.99 9.74 -5.39
N GLU A 389 22.90 10.61 -5.86
CA GLU A 389 24.16 10.94 -5.19
C GLU A 389 23.98 11.92 -4.01
N THR A 390 22.78 12.50 -3.84
CA THR A 390 22.53 13.44 -2.75
C THR A 390 22.62 12.73 -1.41
N ARG A 391 23.52 13.24 -0.53
CA ARG A 391 23.89 12.57 0.72
C ARG A 391 22.72 12.47 1.71
N HIS A 392 21.93 13.52 1.85
CA HIS A 392 20.80 13.58 2.77
C HIS A 392 19.52 14.01 2.06
N VAL A 393 18.49 13.17 2.17
CA VAL A 393 17.17 13.40 1.58
C VAL A 393 16.08 12.87 2.48
N LEU A 394 14.97 13.58 2.57
CA LEU A 394 13.80 13.18 3.40
C LEU A 394 13.28 11.79 3.04
N ALA A 395 13.32 11.41 1.76
CA ALA A 395 12.77 10.15 1.26
C ALA A 395 13.46 8.89 1.84
N ARG A 396 14.70 8.99 2.34
CA ARG A 396 15.37 7.84 2.98
C ARG A 396 14.75 7.42 4.30
N ILE A 397 14.14 8.35 5.03
CA ILE A 397 13.48 8.05 6.31
C ILE A 397 12.32 7.06 6.11
N PRO A 398 11.31 7.33 5.25
CA PRO A 398 10.24 6.37 4.98
C PRO A 398 10.73 5.08 4.27
N LEU A 399 11.85 5.10 3.55
CA LEU A 399 12.47 3.88 3.01
C LEU A 399 12.98 2.98 4.14
N ARG A 400 13.82 3.50 5.05
CA ARG A 400 14.33 2.76 6.20
C ARG A 400 13.21 2.26 7.10
N TRP A 401 12.21 3.10 7.38
CA TRP A 401 11.03 2.73 8.13
C TRP A 401 10.30 1.54 7.49
N MET A 402 10.06 1.59 6.17
CA MET A 402 9.36 0.52 5.46
C MET A 402 10.14 -0.80 5.51
N ILE A 403 11.46 -0.75 5.31
CA ILE A 403 12.32 -1.95 5.42
C ILE A 403 12.23 -2.52 6.84
N ARG A 404 12.34 -1.71 7.90
CA ARG A 404 12.19 -2.17 9.29
C ARG A 404 10.84 -2.82 9.55
N GLU A 405 9.77 -2.27 8.97
CA GLU A 405 8.43 -2.87 9.12
C GLU A 405 8.33 -4.25 8.45
N THR A 406 9.08 -4.53 7.37
CA THR A 406 9.12 -5.89 6.80
C THR A 406 9.70 -6.91 7.77
N PHE A 407 10.75 -6.54 8.51
CA PHE A 407 11.31 -7.38 9.57
C PHE A 407 10.34 -7.54 10.75
N ARG A 408 9.73 -6.44 11.23
CA ARG A 408 8.75 -6.48 12.34
C ARG A 408 7.53 -7.34 12.03
N CYS A 409 7.18 -7.46 10.75
CA CYS A 409 6.06 -8.27 10.28
C CYS A 409 6.47 -9.68 9.84
N ASN A 410 7.71 -10.08 10.01
CA ASN A 410 8.22 -11.41 9.63
C ASN A 410 7.84 -11.80 8.19
N THR A 411 8.11 -10.90 7.22
CA THR A 411 7.68 -11.08 5.82
C THR A 411 8.40 -12.22 5.11
N GLY A 412 9.58 -12.60 5.57
CA GLY A 412 10.44 -13.59 4.91
C GLY A 412 11.21 -13.03 3.72
N ILE A 413 11.13 -11.73 3.47
CA ILE A 413 11.87 -11.07 2.38
C ILE A 413 13.37 -11.22 2.61
N LEU A 414 14.08 -11.63 1.56
CA LEU A 414 15.53 -11.79 1.57
C LEU A 414 16.21 -10.52 1.05
N TYR A 415 17.14 -10.02 1.84
CA TYR A 415 17.89 -8.81 1.56
C TYR A 415 19.39 -9.09 1.44
N LYS A 416 20.08 -8.33 0.60
CA LYS A 416 21.53 -8.25 0.60
C LYS A 416 21.99 -7.38 1.76
N ARG A 417 22.77 -7.93 2.69
CA ARG A 417 23.29 -7.23 3.87
C ARG A 417 23.96 -5.90 3.52
N ASP A 418 24.85 -5.93 2.54
CA ASP A 418 25.64 -4.76 2.14
C ASP A 418 24.73 -3.65 1.60
N ALA A 419 23.74 -3.99 0.77
CA ALA A 419 22.78 -3.03 0.23
C ALA A 419 21.86 -2.44 1.31
N LEU A 420 21.45 -3.23 2.32
CA LEU A 420 20.74 -2.70 3.49
C LEU A 420 21.58 -1.64 4.22
N ALA A 421 22.85 -1.93 4.48
CA ALA A 421 23.74 -0.99 5.15
C ALA A 421 23.89 0.33 4.37
N GLU A 422 23.97 0.27 3.05
CA GLU A 422 24.08 1.46 2.17
C GLU A 422 22.82 2.33 2.14
N THR A 423 21.67 1.84 2.64
CA THR A 423 20.50 2.70 2.89
C THR A 423 20.62 3.54 4.16
N GLY A 424 21.66 3.30 4.97
CA GLY A 424 21.85 3.94 6.28
C GLY A 424 21.30 3.14 7.46
N LEU A 425 20.81 1.90 7.23
CA LEU A 425 20.29 1.03 8.29
C LEU A 425 21.40 0.42 9.14
N ASP A 426 21.14 0.28 10.43
CA ASP A 426 21.96 -0.51 11.34
C ASP A 426 21.55 -1.97 11.27
N VAL A 427 22.19 -2.70 10.35
CA VAL A 427 21.84 -4.09 10.03
C VAL A 427 21.87 -5.01 11.26
N PRO A 428 22.85 -4.93 12.19
CA PRO A 428 22.83 -5.71 13.43
C PRO A 428 21.60 -5.47 14.33
N SER A 429 20.92 -4.33 14.15
CA SER A 429 19.67 -4.04 14.87
C SER A 429 18.43 -4.66 14.24
N LEU A 430 18.57 -5.29 13.07
CA LEU A 430 17.48 -5.94 12.34
C LEU A 430 17.51 -7.46 12.50
N TRP A 431 18.68 -8.04 12.65
CA TRP A 431 18.89 -9.48 12.68
C TRP A 431 19.87 -9.87 13.81
N PRO A 432 19.70 -11.01 14.53
CA PRO A 432 18.68 -12.06 14.32
C PRO A 432 17.26 -11.70 14.79
N ALA A 433 17.12 -10.63 15.55
CA ALA A 433 15.83 -10.11 16.00
C ALA A 433 15.81 -8.59 15.92
N VAL A 434 14.64 -8.02 15.58
CA VAL A 434 14.48 -6.56 15.47
C VAL A 434 14.60 -5.92 16.84
N GLN A 435 15.67 -5.18 17.05
CA GLN A 435 15.86 -4.40 18.27
C GLN A 435 14.96 -3.17 18.28
N ARG A 436 14.35 -2.87 19.42
CA ARG A 436 13.63 -1.63 19.62
C ARG A 436 14.62 -0.47 19.71
N ARG A 437 14.36 0.60 18.98
CA ARG A 437 15.11 1.84 19.18
C ARG A 437 14.89 2.35 20.60
N GLN A 438 15.99 2.69 21.28
CA GLN A 438 15.94 3.26 22.62
C GLN A 438 15.63 4.76 22.52
N ARG A 439 14.96 5.31 23.53
CA ARG A 439 14.77 6.74 23.75
C ARG A 439 15.56 7.19 24.97
N PRO A 440 15.98 8.47 25.04
CA PRO A 440 15.83 9.52 24.04
C PRO A 440 16.77 9.30 22.85
N VAL A 441 16.37 9.79 21.67
CA VAL A 441 17.26 9.84 20.52
C VAL A 441 18.28 10.95 20.79
N VAL A 442 19.55 10.57 20.85
CA VAL A 442 20.64 11.52 21.04
C VAL A 442 20.98 12.15 19.67
N GLY A 443 21.02 13.46 19.62
CA GLY A 443 21.45 14.19 18.41
C GLY A 443 22.93 13.96 18.09
N PRO A 444 23.40 14.42 16.91
CA PRO A 444 24.80 14.31 16.51
C PRO A 444 25.73 15.05 17.48
N SER A 445 26.93 14.51 17.70
CA SER A 445 27.95 15.17 18.50
C SER A 445 28.44 16.47 17.82
N PRO A 446 29.02 17.43 18.56
CA PRO A 446 29.58 18.64 17.97
C PRO A 446 30.59 18.36 16.86
N ALA A 447 31.39 17.32 16.99
CA ALA A 447 32.37 16.89 15.97
C ALA A 447 31.67 16.46 14.67
N VAL A 448 30.59 15.67 14.76
CA VAL A 448 29.80 15.24 13.61
C VAL A 448 29.08 16.42 12.95
N LEU A 449 28.61 17.39 13.73
CA LEU A 449 28.01 18.61 13.19
C LEU A 449 29.03 19.44 12.39
N GLU A 450 30.29 19.55 12.86
CA GLU A 450 31.36 20.22 12.12
C GLU A 450 31.68 19.50 10.81
N LEU A 451 31.84 18.17 10.81
CA LEU A 451 32.01 17.37 9.59
C LEU A 451 30.86 17.61 8.59
N SER A 452 29.63 17.70 9.08
CA SER A 452 28.47 17.99 8.24
C SER A 452 28.55 19.36 7.58
N LYS A 453 28.98 20.40 8.33
CA LYS A 453 29.16 21.76 7.79
C LYS A 453 30.20 21.80 6.67
N HIS A 454 31.29 21.04 6.81
CA HIS A 454 32.35 20.94 5.83
C HIS A 454 32.05 19.95 4.70
N ARG A 455 30.90 19.26 4.71
CA ARG A 455 30.51 18.19 3.77
C ARG A 455 31.47 16.98 3.79
N GLU A 456 32.07 16.71 4.91
CA GLU A 456 33.06 15.64 5.13
C GLU A 456 32.44 14.40 5.80
N LEU A 457 31.10 14.32 5.90
CA LEU A 457 30.44 13.13 6.42
C LEU A 457 30.76 11.91 5.55
N PRO A 458 31.01 10.74 6.16
CA PRO A 458 31.36 9.54 5.43
C PRO A 458 30.24 9.10 4.46
N ALA A 459 30.63 8.61 3.29
CA ALA A 459 29.68 8.10 2.32
C ALA A 459 28.93 6.86 2.87
N LEU A 460 27.66 6.69 2.49
CA LEU A 460 26.87 5.52 2.92
C LEU A 460 27.49 4.17 2.50
N THR A 461 28.19 4.14 1.36
CA THR A 461 28.93 2.97 0.89
C THR A 461 30.03 2.48 1.84
N ARG A 462 30.56 3.35 2.72
CA ARG A 462 31.51 2.92 3.77
C ARG A 462 30.88 1.96 4.77
N ARG A 463 29.54 1.98 4.94
CA ARG A 463 28.84 1.08 5.88
C ARG A 463 28.93 -0.38 5.44
N SER A 464 28.76 -0.66 4.14
CA SER A 464 28.92 -2.02 3.61
C SER A 464 30.36 -2.51 3.70
N PHE A 465 31.33 -1.62 3.45
CA PHE A 465 32.75 -1.93 3.60
C PHE A 465 33.13 -2.25 5.05
N ALA A 466 32.66 -1.47 6.00
CA ALA A 466 32.89 -1.71 7.41
C ALA A 466 32.31 -3.07 7.87
N LEU A 467 31.08 -3.39 7.44
CA LEU A 467 30.47 -4.70 7.74
C LEU A 467 31.30 -5.88 7.22
N LYS A 468 31.92 -5.78 6.05
CA LYS A 468 32.81 -6.80 5.50
C LYS A 468 34.04 -7.01 6.37
N HIS A 469 34.64 -5.94 6.84
CA HIS A 469 35.79 -6.01 7.74
C HIS A 469 35.43 -6.63 9.10
N PHE A 470 34.32 -6.24 9.70
CA PHE A 470 33.86 -6.79 10.98
C PHE A 470 33.57 -8.29 10.90
N THR A 471 32.92 -8.73 9.84
CA THR A 471 32.61 -10.17 9.67
C THR A 471 33.86 -11.02 9.41
N ALA A 472 34.91 -10.45 8.80
CA ALA A 472 36.17 -11.16 8.55
C ALA A 472 36.99 -11.36 9.84
N HIS A 473 36.95 -10.42 10.79
CA HIS A 473 37.76 -10.44 12.02
C HIS A 473 37.01 -10.92 13.28
N GLY A 474 35.72 -11.25 13.18
CA GLY A 474 34.94 -11.82 14.28
C GLY A 474 34.63 -10.89 15.46
N ASN A 475 34.96 -9.60 15.36
CA ASN A 475 34.61 -8.58 16.35
C ASN A 475 33.32 -7.88 15.91
N LEU A 476 32.27 -8.02 16.72
CA LEU A 476 30.98 -7.32 16.56
C LEU A 476 30.94 -5.96 17.27
N ASP A 477 32.02 -5.56 17.91
CA ASP A 477 32.11 -4.24 18.49
C ASP A 477 32.24 -3.22 17.35
N TYR A 478 31.14 -2.54 17.03
CA TYR A 478 31.24 -1.25 16.36
C TYR A 478 32.29 -0.43 17.11
N PRO A 479 33.28 0.15 16.45
CA PRO A 479 34.30 0.92 17.14
C PRO A 479 33.63 2.10 17.84
N THR A 480 33.33 1.92 19.13
CA THR A 480 32.79 2.97 19.99
C THR A 480 33.83 4.02 20.33
N SER A 481 35.12 3.81 20.00
CA SER A 481 36.20 4.67 20.46
C SER A 481 37.12 5.28 19.41
N ALA A 482 37.10 4.81 18.15
CA ALA A 482 38.02 5.35 17.14
C ALA A 482 37.32 5.92 15.90
N GLY A 483 36.00 5.96 15.83
CA GLY A 483 35.36 6.30 14.59
C GLY A 483 33.88 6.60 14.63
N GLU A 484 33.34 7.31 15.64
CA GLU A 484 32.03 7.96 15.46
C GLU A 484 31.96 8.79 14.17
N ALA A 485 33.14 9.24 13.69
CA ALA A 485 33.28 9.97 12.44
C ALA A 485 33.25 9.07 11.19
N ASP A 486 33.57 7.76 11.30
CA ASP A 486 33.65 6.88 10.12
C ASP A 486 32.32 6.20 9.76
N LEU A 487 31.44 5.97 10.73
CA LEU A 487 30.12 5.35 10.53
C LEU A 487 29.09 6.01 11.43
N LEU A 488 28.21 6.81 10.85
CA LEU A 488 27.13 7.42 11.62
C LEU A 488 26.08 6.35 12.00
N PRO A 489 25.62 6.30 13.27
CA PRO A 489 24.46 5.50 13.64
C PRO A 489 23.23 5.84 12.81
N GLU A 490 22.34 4.88 12.56
CA GLU A 490 21.12 5.10 11.76
C GLU A 490 20.28 6.28 12.25
N GLN A 491 20.18 6.47 13.55
CA GLN A 491 19.45 7.61 14.12
C GLN A 491 20.08 8.98 13.75
N ILE A 492 21.39 9.03 13.57
CA ILE A 492 22.09 10.24 13.14
C ILE A 492 21.91 10.46 11.63
N GLU A 493 21.87 9.40 10.84
CA GLU A 493 21.46 9.48 9.43
C GLU A 493 20.03 10.01 9.31
N ASP A 494 19.09 9.47 10.10
CA ASP A 494 17.71 9.96 10.16
C ASP A 494 17.64 11.44 10.60
N TYR A 495 18.51 11.88 11.52
CA TYR A 495 18.58 13.28 11.93
C TYR A 495 18.94 14.18 10.75
N PHE A 496 20.05 13.89 10.04
CA PHE A 496 20.47 14.71 8.90
C PHE A 496 19.47 14.66 7.74
N ASP A 497 18.90 13.48 7.46
CA ASP A 497 17.85 13.36 6.44
C ASP A 497 16.61 14.18 6.83
N ALA A 498 16.25 14.25 8.13
CA ALA A 498 15.15 15.07 8.60
C ALA A 498 15.38 16.57 8.43
N MET A 499 16.63 17.02 8.40
CA MET A 499 16.99 18.44 8.16
C MET A 499 17.08 18.78 6.67
N ALA A 500 16.98 17.80 5.76
CA ALA A 500 17.06 18.02 4.32
C ALA A 500 15.94 18.95 3.80
N PRO A 501 16.17 19.67 2.69
CA PRO A 501 15.15 20.51 2.05
C PRO A 501 13.91 19.70 1.63
N MET A 502 12.75 20.32 1.63
CA MET A 502 11.51 19.73 1.12
C MET A 502 11.35 19.98 -0.37
N ASN A 503 10.81 19.00 -1.08
CA ASN A 503 10.48 19.08 -2.50
C ASN A 503 9.01 19.46 -2.72
N ASP A 504 8.60 20.65 -2.27
CA ASP A 504 7.25 21.17 -2.46
C ASP A 504 7.02 21.56 -3.93
N GLN A 505 6.44 20.66 -4.70
CA GLN A 505 6.19 20.84 -6.12
C GLN A 505 5.21 21.97 -6.44
N LEU A 506 4.30 22.32 -5.55
CA LEU A 506 3.39 23.45 -5.75
C LEU A 506 4.12 24.80 -5.64
N ALA A 507 5.18 24.84 -4.82
CA ALA A 507 6.06 26.01 -4.71
C ALA A 507 7.11 26.06 -5.84
N LEU A 508 7.68 24.91 -6.21
CA LEU A 508 8.76 24.81 -7.20
C LEU A 508 8.27 24.95 -8.64
N ALA A 509 7.11 24.39 -8.98
CA ALA A 509 6.58 24.32 -10.34
C ALA A 509 5.21 25.01 -10.45
N ARG A 510 5.21 26.28 -10.90
CA ARG A 510 4.01 27.13 -10.98
C ARG A 510 2.85 26.53 -11.81
N GLY A 511 3.13 25.65 -12.75
CA GLY A 511 2.11 24.99 -13.59
C GLY A 511 1.09 24.19 -12.79
N TRP A 512 1.46 23.69 -11.61
CA TRP A 512 0.54 22.97 -10.71
C TRP A 512 -0.63 23.81 -10.21
N TRP A 513 -0.49 25.15 -10.15
CA TRP A 513 -1.56 26.05 -9.73
C TRP A 513 -2.80 26.03 -10.63
N LEU A 514 -2.64 25.66 -11.92
CA LEU A 514 -3.80 25.46 -12.81
C LEU A 514 -4.71 24.34 -12.29
N GLY A 515 -4.14 23.27 -11.72
CA GLY A 515 -4.89 22.18 -11.10
C GLY A 515 -5.60 22.57 -9.80
N GLU A 516 -5.11 23.60 -9.10
CA GLU A 516 -5.67 24.09 -7.84
C GLU A 516 -6.99 24.88 -8.04
N LEU A 517 -7.21 25.42 -9.25
CA LEU A 517 -8.44 26.12 -9.63
C LEU A 517 -9.58 25.16 -9.98
N TRP A 518 -9.29 23.87 -10.18
CA TRP A 518 -10.32 22.89 -10.48
C TRP A 518 -11.10 22.51 -9.22
N PRO A 519 -12.46 22.45 -9.28
CA PRO A 519 -13.27 22.08 -8.13
C PRO A 519 -12.99 20.64 -7.70
N VAL A 520 -12.62 20.45 -6.46
CA VAL A 520 -12.36 19.13 -5.86
C VAL A 520 -13.12 18.95 -4.55
N LYS A 521 -13.48 17.70 -4.22
CA LYS A 521 -14.11 17.39 -2.94
C LYS A 521 -13.04 17.48 -1.83
N ILE A 522 -13.11 18.52 -1.00
CA ILE A 522 -12.29 18.65 0.22
C ILE A 522 -13.04 18.15 1.44
N ARG A 523 -12.31 17.67 2.45
CA ARG A 523 -12.91 17.28 3.73
C ARG A 523 -12.90 18.46 4.71
N VAL A 524 -14.03 18.71 5.34
CA VAL A 524 -14.21 19.79 6.32
C VAL A 524 -14.88 19.20 7.57
N GLN A 525 -14.33 19.45 8.75
CA GLN A 525 -14.91 19.02 10.01
C GLN A 525 -16.05 19.96 10.40
N ARG A 526 -17.24 19.41 10.71
CA ARG A 526 -18.39 20.17 11.18
C ARG A 526 -18.15 20.68 12.60
N ARG A 527 -18.69 21.86 12.91
CA ARG A 527 -18.51 22.47 14.25
C ARG A 527 -19.33 21.80 15.34
N LEU A 528 -20.48 21.22 14.98
CA LEU A 528 -21.48 20.76 15.97
C LEU A 528 -21.23 19.32 16.47
N ASN A 529 -20.76 18.43 15.63
CA ASN A 529 -20.65 16.99 15.94
C ASN A 529 -19.29 16.39 15.59
N ASP A 530 -18.28 17.20 15.29
CA ASP A 530 -16.93 16.80 14.91
C ASP A 530 -16.84 15.91 13.65
N ASP A 531 -17.95 15.64 12.95
CA ASP A 531 -17.97 14.81 11.76
C ASP A 531 -17.28 15.48 10.56
N TRP A 532 -16.65 14.64 9.72
CA TRP A 532 -16.04 15.08 8.50
C TRP A 532 -17.00 15.00 7.32
N THR A 533 -17.22 16.14 6.65
CA THR A 533 -18.05 16.23 5.45
C THR A 533 -17.22 16.57 4.23
N LYS A 534 -17.67 16.12 3.06
CA LYS A 534 -17.07 16.47 1.77
C LYS A 534 -17.73 17.73 1.24
N ARG A 535 -16.95 18.74 0.89
CA ARG A 535 -17.41 19.98 0.24
C ARG A 535 -16.70 20.15 -1.09
N LEU A 536 -17.45 20.41 -2.16
CA LEU A 536 -16.90 20.74 -3.48
C LEU A 536 -16.42 22.19 -3.49
N THR A 537 -15.15 22.43 -3.73
CA THR A 537 -14.53 23.77 -3.81
C THR A 537 -13.15 23.67 -4.45
N MET A 538 -12.56 24.78 -4.85
CA MET A 538 -11.16 24.85 -5.26
C MET A 538 -10.25 24.51 -4.10
N ASN A 539 -9.15 23.78 -4.35
CA ASN A 539 -8.21 23.40 -3.29
C ASN A 539 -7.35 24.57 -2.83
N LEU A 540 -6.83 25.36 -3.77
CA LEU A 540 -6.01 26.55 -3.52
C LEU A 540 -4.86 26.29 -2.54
N GLY A 541 -4.09 25.23 -2.75
CA GLY A 541 -2.94 24.87 -1.94
C GLY A 541 -3.29 24.41 -0.51
N ARG A 542 -4.49 23.92 -0.24
CA ARG A 542 -4.87 23.44 1.10
C ARG A 542 -4.23 22.12 1.42
N TYR A 543 -3.57 22.06 2.56
CA TYR A 543 -2.99 20.83 3.11
C TYR A 543 -4.03 19.74 3.38
N ARG A 544 -3.58 18.51 3.38
CA ARG A 544 -4.41 17.31 3.61
C ARG A 544 -5.12 17.38 4.97
N ALA A 545 -6.28 16.74 5.07
CA ALA A 545 -7.01 16.60 6.32
C ALA A 545 -6.58 15.34 7.07
N VAL A 546 -6.12 15.49 8.30
CA VAL A 546 -5.81 14.41 9.24
C VAL A 546 -7.05 14.16 10.08
N GLN A 547 -7.76 13.06 9.78
CA GLN A 547 -9.10 12.82 10.32
C GLN A 547 -9.09 12.04 11.63
N ASP A 548 -7.97 11.39 11.95
CA ASP A 548 -7.84 10.56 13.14
C ASP A 548 -7.83 11.42 14.41
N VAL A 549 -8.37 10.85 15.48
CA VAL A 549 -8.24 11.39 16.84
C VAL A 549 -6.83 11.14 17.37
N GLU A 550 -6.24 9.99 17.03
CA GLU A 550 -4.88 9.61 17.41
C GLU A 550 -4.03 9.33 16.16
N PRO A 551 -3.67 10.35 15.37
CA PRO A 551 -2.80 10.16 14.21
C PRO A 551 -1.38 9.81 14.66
N VAL A 552 -0.68 9.00 13.86
CA VAL A 552 0.69 8.58 14.13
C VAL A 552 1.65 9.36 13.25
N MET A 553 2.67 9.97 13.84
CA MET A 553 3.78 10.58 13.10
C MET A 553 5.10 9.87 13.41
N HIS A 554 6.00 9.89 12.45
CA HIS A 554 7.36 9.41 12.67
C HIS A 554 8.13 10.37 13.59
N TRP A 555 9.01 9.86 14.44
CA TRP A 555 9.74 10.65 15.43
C TRP A 555 10.57 11.79 14.80
N THR A 556 11.06 11.63 13.58
CA THR A 556 11.82 12.65 12.85
C THR A 556 11.01 13.91 12.53
N VAL A 557 9.68 13.83 12.53
CA VAL A 557 8.81 15.01 12.41
C VAL A 557 8.98 15.91 13.63
N LYS A 558 8.98 15.31 14.84
CA LYS A 558 9.23 16.03 16.09
C LYS A 558 10.63 16.65 16.10
N GLN A 559 11.65 15.87 15.68
CA GLN A 559 13.02 16.37 15.55
C GLN A 559 13.10 17.61 14.65
N ARG A 560 12.44 17.57 13.48
CA ARG A 560 12.39 18.71 12.57
C ARG A 560 11.66 19.91 13.16
N MET A 561 10.62 19.68 13.99
CA MET A 561 9.91 20.76 14.71
C MET A 561 10.83 21.46 15.70
N GLU A 562 11.63 20.71 16.44
CA GLU A 562 12.55 21.22 17.45
C GLU A 562 13.73 21.99 16.86
N GLU A 563 14.36 21.44 15.82
CA GLU A 563 15.58 21.98 15.24
C GLU A 563 15.34 23.11 14.21
N MET A 564 14.28 23.00 13.41
CA MET A 564 14.02 23.93 12.29
C MET A 564 12.78 24.81 12.50
N GLY A 565 12.11 24.72 13.64
CA GLY A 565 10.84 25.43 13.85
C GLY A 565 9.72 24.98 12.89
N TYR A 566 9.81 23.74 12.35
CA TYR A 566 8.79 23.19 11.47
C TYR A 566 7.46 23.07 12.20
N SER A 567 6.35 23.36 11.51
CA SER A 567 5.01 23.22 12.03
C SER A 567 4.10 22.45 11.09
N VAL A 568 3.28 21.56 11.64
CA VAL A 568 2.27 20.78 10.90
C VAL A 568 1.15 21.71 10.44
N LYS A 569 1.02 21.90 9.13
CA LYS A 569 0.03 22.80 8.49
C LYS A 569 -1.28 22.11 8.15
N ASN A 570 -1.38 20.81 8.39
CA ASN A 570 -2.56 19.99 8.11
C ASN A 570 -3.77 20.42 8.92
N ARG A 571 -4.95 20.21 8.33
CA ARG A 571 -6.21 20.36 9.05
C ARG A 571 -6.47 19.10 9.86
N CYS A 572 -6.04 19.11 11.12
CA CYS A 572 -6.22 17.98 12.01
C CYS A 572 -7.63 17.95 12.62
N HIS A 573 -8.05 16.76 13.03
CA HIS A 573 -9.21 16.59 13.88
C HIS A 573 -9.06 17.47 15.15
N ARG A 574 -10.14 18.11 15.63
CA ARG A 574 -10.07 19.04 16.76
C ARG A 574 -9.54 18.42 18.04
N ARG A 575 -9.80 17.12 18.21
CA ARG A 575 -9.31 16.34 19.35
C ARG A 575 -8.07 15.55 19.00
N ALA A 576 -7.35 15.92 17.93
CA ALA A 576 -6.18 15.16 17.50
C ALA A 576 -5.08 15.20 18.57
N VAL A 577 -4.64 14.03 18.97
CA VAL A 577 -3.47 13.81 19.83
C VAL A 577 -2.49 12.96 19.05
N TRP A 578 -1.34 13.55 18.69
CA TRP A 578 -0.35 12.87 17.90
C TRP A 578 0.40 11.81 18.70
N ARG A 579 0.44 10.60 18.15
CA ARG A 579 1.31 9.53 18.64
C ARG A 579 2.61 9.53 17.85
N ILE A 580 3.72 9.22 18.52
CA ILE A 580 5.04 9.16 17.88
C ILE A 580 5.40 7.70 17.65
N CYS A 581 5.74 7.36 16.37
CA CYS A 581 6.31 6.08 15.95
C CYS A 581 7.83 6.23 15.85
N VAL A 582 8.57 5.27 16.38
CA VAL A 582 10.04 5.22 16.37
C VAL A 582 10.52 4.03 15.56
#